data_81d2fa10232b6158fbd7e05f03af7e9d
#
_entry.id   81d2fa10232b6158fbd7e05f03af7e9d
#
_cell.length_a   1.000
_cell.length_b   1.000
_cell.length_c   1.000
_cell.angle_alpha   90.00
_cell.angle_beta   90.00
_cell.angle_gamma   90.00
#
_symmetry.space_group_name_H-M   'P 1'
#
loop_
_entity.id
_entity.type
_entity.pdbx_description
1 polymer ?
#
loop_
_entity_poly.entity_id
_entity_poly.type
_entity_poly.pdbx_seq_one_letter_code
_entity_poly.pdbx_strand_id
1 'polypeptide(L)'
;MKTILLHACFPIRFQFPIHDGRQDYSVLKRYILKIILSVFCVWCLGCGQDSLDSKKTRFVIAIDATFVPMSFLNDQGKLDGFEVDLIKAVAKNAGFDYELVNVEWGGLFGGLITKKFDLVISSITILEERKNRMAFSIPYLQSGVAVLVRKDIQNVDNLEDLAEVKATVGAQINTTSYYFLQKYDGIKVKTYEKFGHAVIDLANKGNDAVVGDSVQVNYYFNKNKQLTQNTRFLGSRLTSEYYGIVLRKDDIELKQKIDAGLTALLKNGTVQKLHDKWNLGDFAGVPLPE
;
A
#
# COMPACT_ATOMS: atom_id res chain seq x y z
N MET A 1 49.69 5.54 -16.45
CA MET A 1 50.69 4.67 -15.77
C MET A 1 49.95 3.80 -14.80
N LYS A 2 49.70 2.54 -15.14
CA LYS A 2 49.03 1.54 -14.26
C LYS A 2 50.08 0.52 -13.87
N THR A 3 50.35 0.47 -12.58
CA THR A 3 51.27 -0.51 -11.99
C THR A 3 50.50 -1.75 -11.62
N ILE A 4 50.78 -2.86 -12.28
CA ILE A 4 50.23 -4.19 -11.94
C ILE A 4 51.28 -4.88 -11.08
N LEU A 5 50.95 -5.19 -9.84
CA LEU A 5 51.78 -6.05 -8.96
C LEU A 5 51.42 -7.51 -9.23
N LEU A 6 52.31 -8.21 -9.87
CA LEU A 6 52.34 -9.68 -9.93
C LEU A 6 52.93 -10.22 -8.61
N HIS A 7 52.16 -11.03 -7.89
CA HIS A 7 52.67 -11.80 -6.78
C HIS A 7 53.25 -13.13 -7.28
N ALA A 8 54.46 -13.35 -6.85
CA ALA A 8 55.31 -14.46 -7.25
C ALA A 8 54.81 -15.82 -6.77
N CYS A 9 54.70 -16.77 -7.72
CA CYS A 9 54.62 -18.20 -7.42
C CYS A 9 55.96 -18.71 -6.95
N PHE A 10 56.03 -19.26 -5.73
CA PHE A 10 57.18 -20.02 -5.24
C PHE A 10 57.17 -21.41 -5.88
N PRO A 11 58.25 -21.84 -6.54
CA PRO A 11 58.36 -23.22 -7.02
C PRO A 11 58.82 -24.12 -5.87
N ILE A 12 57.95 -25.00 -5.42
CA ILE A 12 58.34 -26.10 -4.52
C ILE A 12 59.14 -27.11 -5.33
N ARG A 13 60.44 -27.14 -5.09
CA ARG A 13 61.38 -28.13 -5.66
C ARG A 13 61.26 -29.40 -4.87
N PHE A 14 60.61 -30.43 -5.39
CA PHE A 14 60.64 -31.80 -4.80
C PHE A 14 61.90 -32.49 -5.27
N GLN A 15 62.81 -32.81 -4.34
CA GLN A 15 63.98 -33.64 -4.56
C GLN A 15 63.64 -35.04 -4.07
N PHE A 16 63.54 -36.00 -5.03
CA PHE A 16 63.34 -37.41 -4.69
C PHE A 16 64.66 -38.13 -4.57
N PRO A 17 64.93 -38.83 -3.45
CA PRO A 17 66.09 -39.71 -3.33
C PRO A 17 65.82 -40.96 -4.18
N ILE A 18 66.67 -41.25 -5.14
CA ILE A 18 66.70 -42.51 -5.88
C ILE A 18 67.57 -43.46 -5.09
N HIS A 19 66.96 -44.48 -4.46
CA HIS A 19 67.64 -45.63 -3.88
C HIS A 19 66.96 -46.92 -4.34
N ASP A 20 67.75 -47.67 -5.12
CA ASP A 20 67.69 -49.12 -5.37
C ASP A 20 66.31 -49.84 -5.46
N GLY A 21 65.94 -50.14 -6.66
CA GLY A 21 65.34 -51.34 -7.22
C GLY A 21 64.02 -51.87 -6.67
N ARG A 22 63.36 -51.30 -5.67
CA ARG A 22 62.00 -51.69 -5.21
C ARG A 22 61.18 -50.39 -4.95
N GLN A 23 60.27 -50.17 -5.86
CA GLN A 23 59.28 -49.06 -5.67
C GLN A 23 58.37 -49.42 -4.47
N ASP A 24 58.59 -48.77 -3.33
CA ASP A 24 57.72 -48.87 -2.17
C ASP A 24 56.48 -48.01 -2.38
N TYR A 25 55.45 -48.57 -3.00
CA TYR A 25 54.16 -47.90 -3.25
C TYR A 25 53.40 -47.56 -1.96
N SER A 26 53.89 -47.95 -0.81
CA SER A 26 53.24 -47.65 0.49
C SER A 26 53.34 -46.20 0.87
N VAL A 27 54.50 -45.55 0.56
CA VAL A 27 54.72 -44.13 0.82
C VAL A 27 53.89 -43.26 -0.13
N LEU A 28 53.84 -43.63 -1.41
CA LEU A 28 53.07 -42.91 -2.41
C LEU A 28 51.54 -43.01 -2.11
N LYS A 29 51.03 -44.16 -1.70
CA LYS A 29 49.65 -44.32 -1.25
C LYS A 29 49.32 -43.44 -0.04
N ARG A 30 50.21 -43.28 0.93
CA ARG A 30 49.97 -42.41 2.08
C ARG A 30 49.95 -40.92 1.70
N TYR A 31 50.72 -40.46 0.74
CA TYR A 31 50.68 -39.08 0.24
C TYR A 31 49.45 -38.80 -0.60
N ILE A 32 49.07 -39.72 -1.48
CA ILE A 32 47.83 -39.60 -2.29
C ILE A 32 46.63 -39.62 -1.35
N LEU A 33 46.55 -40.44 -0.34
CA LEU A 33 45.45 -40.49 0.61
C LEU A 33 45.34 -39.16 1.42
N LYS A 34 46.48 -38.54 1.80
CA LYS A 34 46.50 -37.23 2.48
C LYS A 34 46.04 -36.10 1.57
N ILE A 35 46.41 -36.11 0.29
CA ILE A 35 45.98 -35.15 -0.70
C ILE A 35 44.48 -35.28 -0.95
N ILE A 36 43.95 -36.50 -1.12
CA ILE A 36 42.51 -36.75 -1.28
C ILE A 36 41.72 -36.29 -0.05
N LEU A 37 42.24 -36.55 1.17
CA LEU A 37 41.59 -36.13 2.41
C LEU A 37 41.60 -34.62 2.54
N SER A 38 42.69 -33.91 2.17
CA SER A 38 42.77 -32.46 2.21
C SER A 38 41.84 -31.77 1.17
N VAL A 39 41.72 -32.35 -0.03
CA VAL A 39 40.80 -31.86 -1.07
C VAL A 39 39.32 -32.10 -0.66
N PHE A 40 39.05 -33.24 -0.01
CA PHE A 40 37.70 -33.53 0.49
C PHE A 40 37.28 -32.59 1.65
N CYS A 41 38.21 -32.22 2.56
CA CYS A 41 37.95 -31.23 3.60
C CYS A 41 37.70 -29.84 3.05
N VAL A 42 38.36 -29.41 1.96
CA VAL A 42 38.12 -28.11 1.32
C VAL A 42 36.75 -28.11 0.61
N TRP A 43 36.31 -29.25 0.10
CA TRP A 43 34.97 -29.36 -0.56
C TRP A 43 33.83 -29.37 0.47
N CYS A 44 34.05 -29.90 1.67
CA CYS A 44 33.05 -29.89 2.75
C CYS A 44 32.91 -28.50 3.42
N LEU A 45 33.91 -27.63 3.32
CA LEU A 45 33.81 -26.25 3.81
C LEU A 45 33.18 -25.27 2.83
N GLY A 46 32.94 -25.69 1.57
CA GLY A 46 32.30 -24.90 0.53
C GLY A 46 30.79 -25.06 0.41
N CYS A 47 30.17 -26.03 1.11
CA CYS A 47 28.73 -26.27 1.09
C CYS A 47 28.04 -25.75 2.35
N GLY A 48 28.12 -24.46 2.57
CA GLY A 48 27.45 -23.76 3.67
C GLY A 48 27.21 -22.31 3.32
N GLN A 49 26.97 -22.03 2.05
CA GLN A 49 26.32 -20.79 1.66
C GLN A 49 24.85 -21.14 1.53
N ASP A 50 24.15 -21.15 2.68
CA ASP A 50 22.73 -20.87 2.67
C ASP A 50 22.62 -19.61 1.82
N SER A 51 22.01 -19.75 0.65
CA SER A 51 21.44 -18.63 -0.07
C SER A 51 20.48 -18.02 0.95
N LEU A 52 20.92 -16.99 1.66
CA LEU A 52 20.03 -16.00 2.22
C LEU A 52 19.13 -15.62 1.05
N ASP A 53 17.95 -16.22 1.05
CA ASP A 53 16.85 -15.82 0.19
C ASP A 53 16.83 -14.31 0.33
N SER A 54 17.26 -13.59 -0.70
CA SER A 54 17.40 -12.14 -0.60
C SER A 54 15.99 -11.63 -0.42
N LYS A 55 15.58 -11.46 0.84
CA LYS A 55 14.28 -10.94 1.23
C LYS A 55 14.04 -9.74 0.33
N LYS A 56 13.00 -9.80 -0.49
CA LYS A 56 12.62 -8.73 -1.41
C LYS A 56 12.67 -7.39 -0.65
N THR A 57 13.66 -6.58 -0.95
CA THR A 57 13.90 -5.31 -0.27
C THR A 57 13.11 -4.16 -0.89
N ARG A 58 12.61 -4.34 -2.13
CA ARG A 58 11.83 -3.35 -2.86
C ARG A 58 10.46 -3.91 -3.21
N PHE A 59 9.39 -3.21 -2.79
CA PHE A 59 8.01 -3.58 -3.03
C PHE A 59 7.34 -2.65 -4.03
N VAL A 60 6.48 -3.19 -4.89
CA VAL A 60 5.60 -2.41 -5.76
C VAL A 60 4.30 -2.16 -5.04
N ILE A 61 3.92 -0.90 -4.89
CA ILE A 61 2.76 -0.44 -4.11
C ILE A 61 1.79 0.26 -5.04
N ALA A 62 0.57 -0.25 -5.15
CA ALA A 62 -0.47 0.37 -5.96
C ALA A 62 -1.27 1.40 -5.16
N ILE A 63 -1.62 2.49 -5.84
CA ILE A 63 -2.42 3.58 -5.30
C ILE A 63 -3.30 4.16 -6.43
N ASP A 64 -4.54 4.54 -6.14
CA ASP A 64 -5.39 5.27 -7.09
C ASP A 64 -5.18 6.79 -6.89
N ALA A 65 -4.58 7.43 -7.88
CA ALA A 65 -4.27 8.86 -7.83
C ALA A 65 -5.46 9.78 -8.21
N THR A 66 -6.68 9.37 -7.91
CA THR A 66 -7.90 10.17 -8.14
C THR A 66 -8.64 10.55 -6.87
N PHE A 67 -8.07 10.22 -5.70
CA PHE A 67 -8.71 10.38 -4.39
C PHE A 67 -8.06 11.50 -3.57
N VAL A 68 -8.29 12.76 -3.97
CA VAL A 68 -7.79 13.94 -3.22
C VAL A 68 -8.49 14.08 -1.85
N PRO A 69 -7.79 14.45 -0.79
CA PRO A 69 -6.36 14.78 -0.67
C PRO A 69 -5.49 13.59 -0.27
N MET A 70 -6.03 12.37 -0.34
CA MET A 70 -5.37 11.14 0.11
C MET A 70 -4.27 10.71 -0.86
N SER A 71 -4.60 10.66 -2.15
CA SER A 71 -3.70 10.30 -3.23
C SER A 71 -4.13 10.94 -4.55
N PHE A 72 -3.22 11.64 -5.20
CA PHE A 72 -3.50 12.35 -6.45
C PHE A 72 -2.21 12.62 -7.23
N LEU A 73 -2.34 13.05 -8.49
CA LEU A 73 -1.24 13.61 -9.25
C LEU A 73 -1.20 15.12 -9.05
N ASN A 74 -0.07 15.63 -8.58
CA ASN A 74 0.13 17.08 -8.43
C ASN A 74 0.36 17.75 -9.80
N ASP A 75 0.53 19.08 -9.82
CA ASP A 75 0.72 19.88 -11.04
C ASP A 75 1.94 19.47 -11.87
N GLN A 76 2.89 18.72 -11.28
CA GLN A 76 4.06 18.17 -11.96
C GLN A 76 3.83 16.74 -12.47
N GLY A 77 2.60 16.20 -12.34
CA GLY A 77 2.26 14.82 -12.69
C GLY A 77 2.86 13.76 -11.75
N LYS A 78 3.31 14.15 -10.55
CA LYS A 78 3.86 13.22 -9.55
C LYS A 78 2.79 12.83 -8.55
N LEU A 79 2.87 11.59 -8.07
CA LEU A 79 2.04 11.11 -6.96
C LEU A 79 2.30 11.95 -5.70
N ASP A 80 1.23 12.42 -5.08
CA ASP A 80 1.24 13.25 -3.88
C ASP A 80 -0.01 12.95 -3.03
N GLY A 81 -0.01 13.35 -1.77
CA GLY A 81 -1.15 13.16 -0.89
C GLY A 81 -0.78 12.57 0.47
N PHE A 82 -1.78 12.51 1.36
CA PHE A 82 -1.62 11.95 2.71
C PHE A 82 -1.05 10.52 2.67
N GLU A 83 -1.59 9.65 1.82
CA GLU A 83 -1.19 8.24 1.74
C GLU A 83 0.20 8.07 1.10
N VAL A 84 0.59 8.96 0.20
CA VAL A 84 1.94 8.99 -0.37
C VAL A 84 2.97 9.30 0.72
N ASP A 85 2.69 10.31 1.54
CA ASP A 85 3.54 10.64 2.69
C ASP A 85 3.54 9.54 3.75
N LEU A 86 2.37 8.94 4.02
CA LEU A 86 2.23 7.86 5.00
C LEU A 86 3.07 6.64 4.60
N ILE A 87 2.92 6.15 3.36
CA ILE A 87 3.65 4.96 2.93
C ILE A 87 5.16 5.20 2.87
N LYS A 88 5.58 6.42 2.54
CA LYS A 88 6.99 6.84 2.64
C LYS A 88 7.51 6.74 4.07
N ALA A 89 6.73 7.18 5.04
CA ALA A 89 7.09 7.10 6.45
C ALA A 89 7.12 5.64 6.95
N VAL A 90 6.13 4.83 6.54
CA VAL A 90 6.08 3.38 6.86
C VAL A 90 7.29 2.66 6.29
N ALA A 91 7.60 2.84 5.01
CA ALA A 91 8.73 2.20 4.35
C ALA A 91 10.06 2.55 5.02
N LYS A 92 10.24 3.83 5.37
CA LYS A 92 11.43 4.30 6.10
C LYS A 92 11.55 3.65 7.48
N ASN A 93 10.45 3.54 8.22
CA ASN A 93 10.45 2.95 9.57
C ASN A 93 10.64 1.43 9.51
N ALA A 94 10.01 0.76 8.57
CA ALA A 94 10.06 -0.69 8.39
C ALA A 94 11.29 -1.19 7.63
N GLY A 95 12.13 -0.29 7.09
CA GLY A 95 13.39 -0.61 6.45
C GLY A 95 13.27 -1.33 5.10
N PHE A 96 12.38 -0.85 4.21
CA PHE A 96 12.27 -1.38 2.86
C PHE A 96 12.17 -0.28 1.79
N ASP A 97 12.63 -0.60 0.58
CA ASP A 97 12.46 0.25 -0.59
C ASP A 97 11.13 -0.05 -1.29
N TYR A 98 10.61 0.94 -2.00
CA TYR A 98 9.34 0.78 -2.70
C TYR A 98 9.30 1.56 -4.02
N GLU A 99 8.33 1.19 -4.84
CA GLU A 99 7.90 1.91 -6.02
C GLU A 99 6.39 2.10 -5.97
N LEU A 100 5.92 3.34 -6.16
CA LEU A 100 4.50 3.63 -6.27
C LEU A 100 4.05 3.54 -7.73
N VAL A 101 2.96 2.81 -7.96
CA VAL A 101 2.32 2.71 -9.27
C VAL A 101 0.88 3.22 -9.19
N ASN A 102 0.51 4.11 -10.11
CA ASN A 102 -0.86 4.59 -10.21
C ASN A 102 -1.72 3.54 -10.92
N VAL A 103 -2.76 3.08 -10.25
CA VAL A 103 -3.72 2.08 -10.75
C VAL A 103 -5.13 2.56 -10.44
N GLU A 104 -6.00 2.59 -11.43
CA GLU A 104 -7.39 2.97 -11.20
C GLU A 104 -8.10 2.01 -10.25
N TRP A 105 -9.08 2.53 -9.48
CA TRP A 105 -9.81 1.82 -8.43
C TRP A 105 -10.25 0.40 -8.81
N GLY A 106 -10.86 0.24 -9.99
CA GLY A 106 -11.35 -1.06 -10.46
C GLY A 106 -10.27 -2.12 -10.67
N GLY A 107 -8.99 -1.70 -10.81
CA GLY A 107 -7.84 -2.59 -11.05
C GLY A 107 -7.09 -3.03 -9.78
N LEU A 108 -7.31 -2.36 -8.64
CA LEU A 108 -6.50 -2.53 -7.44
C LEU A 108 -6.55 -3.96 -6.88
N PHE A 109 -7.73 -4.49 -6.62
CA PHE A 109 -7.87 -5.80 -5.98
C PHE A 109 -7.44 -6.95 -6.90
N GLY A 110 -7.82 -6.87 -8.18
CA GLY A 110 -7.42 -7.86 -9.19
C GLY A 110 -5.91 -7.90 -9.39
N GLY A 111 -5.28 -6.74 -9.46
CA GLY A 111 -3.82 -6.63 -9.59
C GLY A 111 -3.07 -7.17 -8.38
N LEU A 112 -3.56 -6.95 -7.15
CA LEU A 112 -2.98 -7.50 -5.94
C LEU A 112 -3.03 -9.04 -5.93
N ILE A 113 -4.19 -9.61 -6.24
CA ILE A 113 -4.39 -11.07 -6.27
C ILE A 113 -3.51 -11.72 -7.35
N THR A 114 -3.38 -11.07 -8.51
CA THR A 114 -2.55 -11.57 -9.63
C THR A 114 -1.06 -11.20 -9.49
N LYS A 115 -0.63 -10.66 -8.35
CA LYS A 115 0.76 -10.33 -8.02
C LYS A 115 1.41 -9.29 -8.94
N LYS A 116 0.62 -8.41 -9.57
CA LYS A 116 1.16 -7.27 -10.34
C LYS A 116 1.85 -6.25 -9.44
N PHE A 117 1.43 -6.17 -8.19
CA PHE A 117 2.05 -5.39 -7.12
C PHE A 117 1.90 -6.12 -5.78
N ASP A 118 2.62 -5.66 -4.76
CA ASP A 118 2.77 -6.38 -3.50
C ASP A 118 1.76 -5.96 -2.44
N LEU A 119 1.37 -4.70 -2.43
CA LEU A 119 0.37 -4.16 -1.53
C LEU A 119 -0.36 -2.97 -2.17
N VAL A 120 -1.47 -2.57 -1.56
CA VAL A 120 -2.29 -1.44 -1.99
C VAL A 120 -2.52 -0.50 -0.82
N ILE A 121 -2.32 0.79 -1.04
CA ILE A 121 -2.74 1.86 -0.15
C ILE A 121 -3.59 2.84 -0.96
N SER A 122 -4.90 2.92 -0.70
CA SER A 122 -5.82 3.74 -1.49
C SER A 122 -7.16 3.92 -0.76
N SER A 123 -7.13 4.39 0.47
CA SER A 123 -8.31 4.66 1.31
C SER A 123 -9.29 3.47 1.37
N ILE A 124 -8.73 2.26 1.48
CA ILE A 124 -9.53 1.05 1.42
C ILE A 124 -10.12 0.73 2.78
N THR A 125 -11.44 0.82 2.88
CA THR A 125 -12.18 0.47 4.09
C THR A 125 -11.96 -0.99 4.48
N ILE A 126 -11.61 -1.22 5.74
CA ILE A 126 -11.48 -2.54 6.35
C ILE A 126 -12.88 -3.12 6.54
N LEU A 127 -13.28 -4.09 5.71
CA LEU A 127 -14.54 -4.80 5.79
C LEU A 127 -14.31 -6.29 5.99
N GLU A 128 -15.15 -6.94 6.79
CA GLU A 128 -15.09 -8.40 7.00
C GLU A 128 -15.19 -9.18 5.68
N GLU A 129 -16.04 -8.73 4.78
CA GLU A 129 -16.19 -9.30 3.45
C GLU A 129 -14.89 -9.26 2.65
N ARG A 130 -14.13 -8.17 2.73
CA ARG A 130 -12.83 -8.01 2.07
C ARG A 130 -11.76 -8.87 2.76
N LYS A 131 -11.81 -9.02 4.09
CA LYS A 131 -10.89 -9.87 4.86
C LYS A 131 -11.00 -11.35 4.48
N ASN A 132 -12.12 -11.79 3.90
CA ASN A 132 -12.25 -13.16 3.39
C ASN A 132 -11.26 -13.46 2.24
N ARG A 133 -10.83 -12.44 1.51
CA ARG A 133 -9.98 -12.59 0.30
C ARG A 133 -8.60 -11.96 0.43
N MET A 134 -8.43 -10.99 1.34
CA MET A 134 -7.23 -10.17 1.49
C MET A 134 -6.88 -9.99 2.97
N ALA A 135 -5.63 -9.63 3.26
CA ALA A 135 -5.21 -9.18 4.58
C ALA A 135 -5.20 -7.65 4.62
N PHE A 136 -5.40 -7.10 5.81
CA PHE A 136 -5.32 -5.68 6.07
C PHE A 136 -4.29 -5.40 7.16
N SER A 137 -3.62 -4.28 7.06
CA SER A 137 -2.85 -3.72 8.17
C SER A 137 -3.76 -3.34 9.34
N ILE A 138 -3.17 -2.96 10.46
CA ILE A 138 -3.88 -2.15 11.46
C ILE A 138 -4.40 -0.86 10.79
N PRO A 139 -5.49 -0.26 11.31
CA PRO A 139 -6.04 0.96 10.71
C PRO A 139 -5.07 2.14 10.83
N TYR A 140 -4.98 2.95 9.78
CA TYR A 140 -4.17 4.18 9.78
C TYR A 140 -5.00 5.46 9.81
N LEU A 141 -6.28 5.40 9.44
CA LEU A 141 -7.19 6.54 9.46
C LEU A 141 -8.63 6.05 9.70
N GLN A 142 -9.41 6.84 10.42
CA GLN A 142 -10.85 6.70 10.52
C GLN A 142 -11.52 7.65 9.53
N SER A 143 -12.51 7.15 8.80
CA SER A 143 -13.35 7.88 7.86
C SER A 143 -14.82 7.44 8.01
N GLY A 144 -15.62 7.68 7.03
CA GLY A 144 -17.00 7.21 6.93
C GLY A 144 -17.69 7.81 5.72
N VAL A 145 -18.93 7.45 5.51
CA VAL A 145 -19.77 7.98 4.44
C VAL A 145 -20.23 9.40 4.76
N ALA A 146 -20.15 10.30 3.79
CA ALA A 146 -20.70 11.65 3.86
C ALA A 146 -21.51 11.97 2.60
N VAL A 147 -22.48 12.84 2.76
CA VAL A 147 -23.42 13.24 1.71
C VAL A 147 -23.41 14.75 1.56
N LEU A 148 -23.26 15.23 0.33
CA LEU A 148 -23.60 16.61 -0.04
C LEU A 148 -24.90 16.62 -0.85
N VAL A 149 -25.87 17.40 -0.39
CA VAL A 149 -27.14 17.63 -1.07
C VAL A 149 -27.25 19.07 -1.53
N ARG A 150 -27.84 19.32 -2.68
CA ARG A 150 -28.14 20.69 -3.15
C ARG A 150 -29.11 21.37 -2.20
N LYS A 151 -28.90 22.66 -1.93
CA LYS A 151 -29.76 23.48 -1.06
C LYS A 151 -31.16 23.72 -1.63
N ASP A 152 -31.32 23.62 -2.96
CA ASP A 152 -32.61 23.77 -3.63
C ASP A 152 -33.48 22.51 -3.56
N ILE A 153 -32.96 21.38 -3.09
CA ILE A 153 -33.76 20.19 -2.76
C ILE A 153 -34.35 20.38 -1.35
N GLN A 154 -35.65 20.59 -1.32
CA GLN A 154 -36.40 20.90 -0.09
C GLN A 154 -36.83 19.66 0.64
N ASN A 155 -37.07 19.79 1.96
CA ASN A 155 -37.63 18.72 2.82
C ASN A 155 -36.77 17.47 2.87
N VAL A 156 -35.44 17.63 2.93
CA VAL A 156 -34.49 16.52 2.99
C VAL A 156 -33.51 16.77 4.13
N ASP A 157 -33.63 15.98 5.20
CA ASP A 157 -32.75 16.05 6.38
C ASP A 157 -31.97 14.75 6.62
N ASN A 158 -32.36 13.66 5.95
CA ASN A 158 -31.74 12.34 6.05
C ASN A 158 -31.80 11.61 4.69
N LEU A 159 -31.32 10.37 4.63
CA LEU A 159 -31.31 9.56 3.39
C LEU A 159 -32.68 9.00 3.04
N GLU A 160 -33.53 8.77 4.02
CA GLU A 160 -34.92 8.35 3.84
C GLU A 160 -35.69 9.44 3.07
N ASP A 161 -35.50 10.70 3.43
CA ASP A 161 -36.11 11.83 2.74
C ASP A 161 -35.61 11.94 1.27
N LEU A 162 -34.31 11.67 1.02
CA LEU A 162 -33.78 11.57 -0.35
C LEU A 162 -34.46 10.45 -1.16
N ALA A 163 -34.77 9.33 -0.51
CA ALA A 163 -35.49 8.22 -1.13
C ALA A 163 -36.94 8.59 -1.44
N GLU A 164 -37.65 9.27 -0.53
CA GLU A 164 -39.02 9.71 -0.70
C GLU A 164 -39.19 10.69 -1.86
N VAL A 165 -38.25 11.66 -2.00
CA VAL A 165 -38.23 12.59 -3.12
C VAL A 165 -37.66 11.98 -4.41
N LYS A 166 -37.29 10.69 -4.39
CA LYS A 166 -36.69 9.96 -5.52
C LYS A 166 -35.44 10.66 -6.09
N ALA A 167 -34.62 11.18 -5.22
CA ALA A 167 -33.43 11.93 -5.59
C ALA A 167 -32.44 11.10 -6.43
N THR A 168 -31.78 11.78 -7.36
CA THR A 168 -30.64 11.23 -8.11
C THR A 168 -29.37 11.49 -7.33
N VAL A 169 -28.72 10.43 -6.83
CA VAL A 169 -27.52 10.52 -5.99
C VAL A 169 -26.31 9.92 -6.71
N GLY A 170 -25.29 10.74 -6.92
CA GLY A 170 -24.02 10.32 -7.54
C GLY A 170 -23.11 9.60 -6.56
N ALA A 171 -22.52 8.47 -6.97
CA ALA A 171 -21.53 7.73 -6.22
C ALA A 171 -20.46 7.10 -7.13
N GLN A 172 -19.25 6.91 -6.62
CA GLN A 172 -18.24 6.12 -7.32
C GLN A 172 -18.58 4.63 -7.22
N ILE A 173 -18.62 3.95 -8.36
CA ILE A 173 -18.98 2.52 -8.44
C ILE A 173 -18.03 1.64 -7.62
N ASN A 174 -18.55 0.56 -7.03
CA ASN A 174 -17.78 -0.44 -6.26
C ASN A 174 -17.10 0.11 -4.99
N THR A 175 -17.53 1.25 -4.47
CA THR A 175 -17.11 1.79 -3.17
C THR A 175 -18.08 1.42 -2.06
N THR A 176 -17.65 1.57 -0.79
CA THR A 176 -18.52 1.42 0.38
C THR A 176 -19.70 2.38 0.31
N SER A 177 -19.47 3.61 -0.12
CA SER A 177 -20.50 4.64 -0.29
C SER A 177 -21.56 4.27 -1.34
N TYR A 178 -21.13 3.63 -2.45
CA TYR A 178 -22.06 3.10 -3.46
C TYR A 178 -22.96 2.00 -2.89
N TYR A 179 -22.37 1.00 -2.20
CA TYR A 179 -23.15 -0.08 -1.59
C TYR A 179 -24.01 0.39 -0.42
N PHE A 180 -23.58 1.44 0.28
CA PHE A 180 -24.36 2.06 1.34
C PHE A 180 -25.70 2.63 0.81
N LEU A 181 -25.66 3.31 -0.35
CA LEU A 181 -26.87 3.85 -0.98
C LEU A 181 -27.87 2.79 -1.43
N GLN A 182 -27.40 1.61 -1.83
CA GLN A 182 -28.28 0.54 -2.29
C GLN A 182 -29.23 -0.01 -1.22
N LYS A 183 -29.06 0.40 0.04
CA LYS A 183 -29.95 0.05 1.14
C LYS A 183 -31.21 0.93 1.20
N TYR A 184 -31.26 2.00 0.41
CA TYR A 184 -32.34 2.98 0.42
C TYR A 184 -33.14 2.89 -0.87
N ASP A 185 -34.25 2.13 -0.80
CA ASP A 185 -35.18 2.02 -1.90
C ASP A 185 -35.77 3.40 -2.24
N GLY A 186 -35.82 3.74 -3.53
CA GLY A 186 -36.29 5.04 -4.00
C GLY A 186 -35.17 6.00 -4.43
N ILE A 187 -33.96 5.88 -3.92
CA ILE A 187 -32.81 6.64 -4.41
C ILE A 187 -32.41 6.16 -5.81
N LYS A 188 -32.32 7.08 -6.76
CA LYS A 188 -31.77 6.81 -8.08
C LYS A 188 -30.24 6.94 -8.05
N VAL A 189 -29.52 5.83 -7.90
CA VAL A 189 -28.06 5.85 -7.85
C VAL A 189 -27.48 6.05 -9.25
N LYS A 190 -26.76 7.16 -9.45
CA LYS A 190 -25.98 7.43 -10.66
C LYS A 190 -24.50 7.14 -10.41
N THR A 191 -23.96 6.18 -11.15
CA THR A 191 -22.59 5.68 -10.93
C THR A 191 -21.57 6.42 -11.78
N TYR A 192 -20.37 6.59 -11.21
CA TYR A 192 -19.22 7.21 -11.83
C TYR A 192 -17.97 6.37 -11.57
N GLU A 193 -17.06 6.34 -12.53
CA GLU A 193 -15.74 5.70 -12.35
C GLU A 193 -14.86 6.48 -11.36
N LYS A 194 -15.02 7.81 -11.31
CA LYS A 194 -14.27 8.71 -10.43
C LYS A 194 -15.22 9.61 -9.67
N PHE A 195 -15.04 9.72 -8.35
CA PHE A 195 -15.91 10.56 -7.51
C PHE A 195 -15.92 12.03 -7.94
N GLY A 196 -14.79 12.56 -8.40
CA GLY A 196 -14.70 13.93 -8.91
C GLY A 196 -15.70 14.25 -10.03
N HIS A 197 -16.05 13.28 -10.88
CA HIS A 197 -17.06 13.45 -11.93
C HIS A 197 -18.48 13.56 -11.33
N ALA A 198 -18.79 12.79 -10.28
CA ALA A 198 -20.05 12.93 -9.56
C ALA A 198 -20.19 14.33 -8.93
N VAL A 199 -19.10 14.86 -8.39
CA VAL A 199 -19.02 16.22 -7.80
C VAL A 199 -19.23 17.31 -8.86
N ILE A 200 -18.59 17.19 -10.02
CA ILE A 200 -18.79 18.12 -11.15
C ILE A 200 -20.25 18.12 -11.58
N ASP A 201 -20.84 16.94 -11.65
CA ASP A 201 -22.24 16.79 -12.07
C ASP A 201 -23.22 17.35 -11.03
N LEU A 202 -22.90 17.23 -9.72
CA LEU A 202 -23.65 17.90 -8.65
C LEU A 202 -23.60 19.43 -8.82
N ALA A 203 -22.40 19.98 -9.07
CA ALA A 203 -22.23 21.42 -9.28
C ALA A 203 -23.04 21.93 -10.50
N ASN A 204 -23.17 21.10 -11.53
CA ASN A 204 -23.93 21.39 -12.75
C ASN A 204 -25.42 20.97 -12.66
N LYS A 205 -25.90 20.57 -11.47
CA LYS A 205 -27.28 20.14 -11.22
C LYS A 205 -27.70 18.84 -11.95
N GLY A 206 -26.73 18.03 -12.38
CA GLY A 206 -26.96 16.71 -12.97
C GLY A 206 -27.23 15.60 -11.94
N ASN A 207 -26.94 15.88 -10.66
CA ASN A 207 -27.31 15.09 -9.49
C ASN A 207 -28.03 15.99 -8.48
N ASP A 208 -28.86 15.42 -7.61
CA ASP A 208 -29.47 16.10 -6.47
C ASP A 208 -28.57 16.06 -5.24
N ALA A 209 -27.80 14.99 -5.12
CA ALA A 209 -26.81 14.78 -4.07
C ALA A 209 -25.62 13.94 -4.58
N VAL A 210 -24.52 13.90 -3.81
CA VAL A 210 -23.43 12.95 -3.97
C VAL A 210 -23.11 12.29 -2.66
N VAL A 211 -22.73 11.03 -2.72
CA VAL A 211 -22.26 10.22 -1.59
C VAL A 211 -20.84 9.74 -1.85
N GLY A 212 -19.98 9.93 -0.88
CA GLY A 212 -18.57 9.52 -0.93
C GLY A 212 -17.96 9.40 0.45
N ASP A 213 -16.67 9.13 0.49
CA ASP A 213 -15.94 9.09 1.75
C ASP A 213 -15.81 10.50 2.34
N SER A 214 -16.02 10.62 3.64
CA SER A 214 -16.11 11.90 4.33
C SER A 214 -14.91 12.83 4.08
N VAL A 215 -13.71 12.27 4.01
CA VAL A 215 -12.48 13.02 3.72
C VAL A 215 -12.53 13.67 2.33
N GLN A 216 -12.95 12.91 1.34
CA GLN A 216 -12.99 13.35 -0.05
C GLN A 216 -14.14 14.35 -0.28
N VAL A 217 -15.31 14.06 0.27
CA VAL A 217 -16.49 14.96 0.20
C VAL A 217 -16.16 16.31 0.83
N ASN A 218 -15.54 16.30 2.03
CA ASN A 218 -15.12 17.52 2.72
C ASN A 218 -14.08 18.32 1.92
N TYR A 219 -13.11 17.65 1.30
CA TYR A 219 -12.12 18.30 0.47
C TYR A 219 -12.77 19.06 -0.70
N TYR A 220 -13.62 18.38 -1.48
CA TYR A 220 -14.28 19.01 -2.61
C TYR A 220 -15.20 20.15 -2.18
N PHE A 221 -15.94 19.99 -1.08
CA PHE A 221 -16.78 21.05 -0.53
C PHE A 221 -15.96 22.31 -0.23
N ASN A 222 -14.84 22.19 0.49
CA ASN A 222 -14.04 23.32 0.90
C ASN A 222 -13.24 23.96 -0.26
N LYS A 223 -12.89 23.19 -1.29
CA LYS A 223 -12.11 23.69 -2.43
C LYS A 223 -12.96 24.27 -3.56
N ASN A 224 -14.25 23.97 -3.58
CA ASN A 224 -15.16 24.43 -4.63
C ASN A 224 -16.18 25.42 -4.08
N LYS A 225 -16.00 26.70 -4.43
CA LYS A 225 -16.86 27.80 -3.98
C LYS A 225 -18.33 27.62 -4.37
N GLN A 226 -18.60 27.05 -5.55
CA GLN A 226 -19.95 26.77 -6.02
C GLN A 226 -20.62 25.70 -5.14
N LEU A 227 -19.89 24.65 -4.73
CA LEU A 227 -20.40 23.64 -3.81
C LEU A 227 -20.72 24.25 -2.44
N THR A 228 -19.79 25.01 -1.86
CA THR A 228 -20.00 25.66 -0.56
C THR A 228 -21.23 26.55 -0.53
N GLN A 229 -21.49 27.27 -1.63
CA GLN A 229 -22.64 28.15 -1.75
C GLN A 229 -23.95 27.40 -1.97
N ASN A 230 -23.95 26.35 -2.80
CA ASN A 230 -25.18 25.75 -3.32
C ASN A 230 -25.50 24.37 -2.73
N THR A 231 -24.63 23.82 -1.89
CA THR A 231 -24.85 22.51 -1.24
C THR A 231 -24.71 22.61 0.28
N ARG A 232 -25.21 21.60 0.96
CA ARG A 232 -25.02 21.39 2.39
C ARG A 232 -24.70 19.94 2.68
N PHE A 233 -24.03 19.66 3.80
CA PHE A 233 -23.91 18.31 4.31
C PHE A 233 -25.27 17.81 4.83
N LEU A 234 -25.53 16.53 4.59
CA LEU A 234 -26.64 15.80 5.21
C LEU A 234 -26.09 15.04 6.42
N GLY A 235 -26.12 15.69 7.58
CA GLY A 235 -25.36 15.22 8.75
C GLY A 235 -23.85 15.47 8.63
N SER A 236 -23.08 14.95 9.58
CA SER A 236 -21.62 15.08 9.56
C SER A 236 -20.95 13.89 8.87
N ARG A 237 -20.95 12.75 9.52
CA ARG A 237 -20.42 11.47 9.01
C ARG A 237 -21.43 10.38 9.39
N LEU A 238 -21.96 9.70 8.38
CA LEU A 238 -23.09 8.76 8.55
C LEU A 238 -22.65 7.38 9.03
N THR A 239 -21.38 7.02 8.77
CA THR A 239 -20.79 5.75 9.22
C THR A 239 -19.45 5.99 9.91
N SER A 240 -18.95 4.98 10.61
CA SER A 240 -17.61 4.94 11.15
C SER A 240 -16.83 3.82 10.46
N GLU A 241 -15.88 4.18 9.66
CA GLU A 241 -15.09 3.27 8.83
C GLU A 241 -13.60 3.49 9.09
N TYR A 242 -12.79 2.46 8.88
CA TYR A 242 -11.35 2.54 9.04
C TYR A 242 -10.65 2.13 7.77
N TYR A 243 -9.63 2.88 7.36
CA TYR A 243 -8.76 2.53 6.23
C TYR A 243 -7.57 1.69 6.69
N GLY A 244 -7.23 0.68 5.88
CA GLY A 244 -6.06 -0.16 6.06
C GLY A 244 -5.28 -0.36 4.76
N ILE A 245 -4.00 -0.65 4.88
CA ILE A 245 -3.17 -1.10 3.78
C ILE A 245 -3.54 -2.55 3.48
N VAL A 246 -3.73 -2.87 2.20
CA VAL A 246 -4.19 -4.19 1.76
C VAL A 246 -3.04 -5.01 1.23
N LEU A 247 -2.98 -6.27 1.66
CA LEU A 247 -1.97 -7.25 1.28
C LEU A 247 -2.64 -8.58 0.88
N ARG A 248 -1.91 -9.46 0.23
CA ARG A 248 -2.37 -10.85 0.08
C ARG A 248 -2.36 -11.55 1.43
N LYS A 249 -3.25 -12.53 1.62
CA LYS A 249 -3.35 -13.27 2.89
C LYS A 249 -2.06 -13.98 3.30
N ASP A 250 -1.30 -14.44 2.31
CA ASP A 250 -0.09 -15.21 2.52
C ASP A 250 1.15 -14.34 2.79
N ASP A 251 1.05 -13.01 2.63
CA ASP A 251 2.15 -12.07 2.85
C ASP A 251 2.31 -11.69 4.34
N ILE A 252 2.34 -12.69 5.22
CA ILE A 252 2.33 -12.52 6.68
C ILE A 252 3.51 -11.66 7.17
N GLU A 253 4.71 -11.91 6.69
CA GLU A 253 5.89 -11.15 7.10
C GLU A 253 5.85 -9.68 6.67
N LEU A 254 5.34 -9.41 5.45
CA LEU A 254 5.17 -8.05 4.97
C LEU A 254 4.13 -7.32 5.80
N LYS A 255 3.00 -7.98 6.10
CA LYS A 255 1.97 -7.42 6.99
C LYS A 255 2.54 -7.06 8.35
N GLN A 256 3.31 -7.94 8.98
CA GLN A 256 3.92 -7.67 10.28
C GLN A 256 4.86 -6.46 10.23
N LYS A 257 5.65 -6.30 9.17
CA LYS A 257 6.50 -5.11 8.98
C LYS A 257 5.69 -3.83 8.82
N ILE A 258 4.61 -3.88 8.04
CA ILE A 258 3.70 -2.74 7.84
C ILE A 258 3.04 -2.37 9.16
N ASP A 259 2.51 -3.34 9.90
CA ASP A 259 1.84 -3.10 11.19
C ASP A 259 2.80 -2.52 12.23
N ALA A 260 4.02 -3.04 12.33
CA ALA A 260 5.04 -2.51 13.21
C ALA A 260 5.40 -1.05 12.84
N GLY A 261 5.57 -0.77 11.54
CA GLY A 261 5.81 0.58 11.04
C GLY A 261 4.67 1.54 11.37
N LEU A 262 3.44 1.16 11.09
CA LEU A 262 2.24 1.96 11.39
C LEU A 262 2.08 2.20 12.90
N THR A 263 2.26 1.16 13.73
CA THR A 263 2.19 1.29 15.20
C THR A 263 3.21 2.32 15.71
N ALA A 264 4.44 2.28 15.22
CA ALA A 264 5.47 3.25 15.60
C ALA A 264 5.09 4.68 15.17
N LEU A 265 4.52 4.86 13.97
CA LEU A 265 4.10 6.18 13.45
C LEU A 265 2.86 6.73 14.16
N LEU A 266 1.94 5.87 14.57
CA LEU A 266 0.79 6.25 15.40
C LEU A 266 1.28 6.69 16.79
N LYS A 267 2.12 5.88 17.46
CA LYS A 267 2.64 6.17 18.81
C LYS A 267 3.49 7.45 18.87
N ASN A 268 4.28 7.75 17.85
CA ASN A 268 5.14 8.95 17.84
C ASN A 268 4.46 10.21 17.28
N GLY A 269 3.17 10.12 16.94
CA GLY A 269 2.37 11.23 16.43
C GLY A 269 2.64 11.62 14.98
N THR A 270 3.38 10.81 14.21
CA THR A 270 3.65 11.11 12.80
C THR A 270 2.37 11.09 11.97
N VAL A 271 1.47 10.12 12.20
CA VAL A 271 0.18 10.06 11.48
C VAL A 271 -0.66 11.31 11.77
N GLN A 272 -0.68 11.78 13.02
CA GLN A 272 -1.37 13.03 13.37
C GLN A 272 -0.76 14.24 12.64
N LYS A 273 0.57 14.34 12.58
CA LYS A 273 1.23 15.43 11.84
C LYS A 273 0.90 15.41 10.34
N LEU A 274 0.77 14.22 9.75
CA LEU A 274 0.34 14.09 8.35
C LEU A 274 -1.13 14.47 8.18
N HIS A 275 -2.00 14.06 9.10
CA HIS A 275 -3.40 14.47 9.13
C HIS A 275 -3.53 16.00 9.13
N ASP A 276 -2.77 16.68 9.99
CA ASP A 276 -2.77 18.15 10.10
C ASP A 276 -2.17 18.80 8.83
N LYS A 277 -1.06 18.26 8.32
CA LYS A 277 -0.43 18.72 7.07
C LYS A 277 -1.41 18.74 5.90
N TRP A 278 -2.22 17.69 5.77
CA TRP A 278 -3.18 17.52 4.69
C TRP A 278 -4.55 18.13 4.99
N ASN A 279 -4.70 18.76 6.15
CA ASN A 279 -5.91 19.46 6.59
C ASN A 279 -7.17 18.58 6.47
N LEU A 280 -7.08 17.33 6.98
CA LEU A 280 -8.16 16.36 6.88
C LEU A 280 -9.36 16.71 7.78
N GLY A 281 -9.13 17.48 8.84
CA GLY A 281 -10.16 18.03 9.74
C GLY A 281 -10.95 16.94 10.48
N ASP A 282 -12.14 17.30 10.97
CA ASP A 282 -13.00 16.41 11.78
C ASP A 282 -13.67 15.31 10.96
N PHE A 283 -13.53 15.34 9.63
CA PHE A 283 -14.05 14.31 8.71
C PHE A 283 -13.16 13.06 8.64
N ALA A 284 -11.98 13.13 9.25
CA ALA A 284 -11.09 12.01 9.46
C ALA A 284 -10.64 11.96 10.91
N GLY A 285 -10.29 10.77 11.40
CA GLY A 285 -9.72 10.59 12.74
C GLY A 285 -8.46 9.75 12.67
N VAL A 286 -7.50 10.04 13.54
CA VAL A 286 -6.31 9.17 13.70
C VAL A 286 -6.63 8.14 14.76
N PRO A 287 -6.56 6.82 14.45
CA PRO A 287 -6.81 5.78 15.42
C PRO A 287 -5.82 5.85 16.60
N LEU A 288 -6.30 5.54 17.79
CA LEU A 288 -5.42 5.38 18.94
C LEU A 288 -4.57 4.11 18.73
N PRO A 289 -3.26 4.15 18.99
CA PRO A 289 -2.43 2.96 18.93
C PRO A 289 -2.78 2.02 20.09
N GLU A 290 -3.06 0.77 19.76
CA GLU A 290 -3.22 -0.30 20.76
C GLU A 290 -1.88 -0.66 21.42
#